data_e1f8a6623478f81bd9796e63ba1fe6fa
#
_entry.id   e1f8a6623478f81bd9796e63ba1fe6fa
#
_cell.length_a   1.000
_cell.length_b   1.000
_cell.length_c   1.000
_cell.angle_alpha   90.00
_cell.angle_beta   90.00
_cell.angle_gamma   90.00
#
_symmetry.space_group_name_H-M   'P 1'
#
loop_
_entity.id
_entity.type
_entity.pdbx_description
1 polymer ?
#
loop_
_entity_poly.entity_id
_entity_poly.type
_entity_poly.pdbx_seq_one_letter_code
_entity_poly.pdbx_strand_id
1 'polypeptide(L)'
;MAEESWHEARLIPTSGIKGSEEQERRATSALLAVMSAVTEFGRALTKPYGAPVGPVEAFVEVPFVLGDKKVIPDGLVRVTRGKKSWAALVEVKTGKNVLVGEQLESYLDVAREQGFDAVITISNEIPPIAGQHPTKVDRRKLRRVAMHHMSWTKVLSEAVMQKEFRGVADPDQAWILGELIRYLEHPRSGAMEFEDMGESWVPIREAVKAGTLRATDKGVDEVAIRFDALLRFACLTLGKHLGTEVTPVLSRRERTEPQFRMQSLVSDLVRDGVLTGAIRIPATVSDIVVCADLRAGTVTCHVDFDAPRDGRPTTRINWLIRQLKRAPETVRIEAHAAHERGPGAADLLRVARENPAVLIADPAREIRSFQVAMTSTMGTKRGRGRGSFIDSVLDAIDTFYAEVVQDLKAWSAAPPRLRSESETVAAEQEGVPEELVSTALSSQDEEVAARDR
;
A
#
# COMPACT_ATOMS: atom_id res chain seq x y z
N MET A 1 -27.38 -12.14 -37.93
CA MET A 1 -27.01 -12.55 -36.55
C MET A 1 -26.30 -11.36 -35.93
N ALA A 2 -26.72 -10.91 -34.78
CA ALA A 2 -26.10 -9.74 -34.11
C ALA A 2 -24.69 -10.10 -33.65
N GLU A 3 -23.70 -9.30 -33.99
CA GLU A 3 -22.28 -9.47 -33.57
C GLU A 3 -22.09 -9.49 -32.01
N GLU A 4 -23.08 -9.01 -31.28
CA GLU A 4 -23.13 -9.01 -29.80
C GLU A 4 -23.08 -10.41 -29.15
N SER A 5 -23.32 -11.50 -29.91
CA SER A 5 -23.24 -12.89 -29.46
C SER A 5 -21.87 -13.54 -29.68
N TRP A 6 -20.94 -12.85 -30.35
CA TRP A 6 -19.63 -13.41 -30.67
C TRP A 6 -18.66 -13.19 -29.48
N HIS A 7 -17.90 -14.22 -29.17
CA HIS A 7 -16.89 -14.18 -28.11
C HIS A 7 -15.50 -14.27 -28.73
N GLU A 8 -14.64 -13.37 -28.37
CA GLU A 8 -13.25 -13.39 -28.79
C GLU A 8 -12.55 -14.67 -28.30
N ALA A 9 -11.74 -15.28 -29.17
CA ALA A 9 -10.93 -16.43 -28.79
C ALA A 9 -9.91 -16.08 -27.70
N ARG A 10 -9.72 -16.97 -26.74
CA ARG A 10 -8.84 -16.79 -25.59
C ARG A 10 -7.77 -17.87 -25.55
N LEU A 11 -6.53 -17.47 -25.21
CA LEU A 11 -5.45 -18.41 -24.94
C LEU A 11 -5.77 -19.28 -23.71
N ILE A 12 -6.33 -18.68 -22.68
CA ILE A 12 -6.71 -19.34 -21.42
C ILE A 12 -8.24 -19.27 -21.30
N PRO A 13 -8.97 -20.31 -21.73
CA PRO A 13 -10.42 -20.28 -21.72
C PRO A 13 -10.99 -20.38 -20.31
N THR A 14 -12.06 -19.62 -20.07
CA THR A 14 -12.85 -19.67 -18.82
C THR A 14 -14.13 -20.50 -18.95
N SER A 15 -14.46 -20.91 -20.20
CA SER A 15 -15.55 -21.82 -20.49
C SER A 15 -15.21 -23.26 -20.11
N GLY A 16 -16.19 -24.04 -19.69
CA GLY A 16 -16.02 -25.46 -19.40
C GLY A 16 -15.44 -25.80 -18.03
N ILE A 17 -15.15 -24.80 -17.16
CA ILE A 17 -14.72 -25.07 -15.77
C ILE A 17 -15.89 -25.69 -14.99
N LYS A 18 -15.69 -26.92 -14.51
CA LYS A 18 -16.72 -27.75 -13.86
C LYS A 18 -16.37 -28.05 -12.40
N GLY A 19 -15.97 -27.09 -11.62
CA GLY A 19 -15.71 -27.28 -10.20
C GLY A 19 -14.39 -26.70 -9.74
N SER A 20 -14.16 -26.74 -8.42
CA SER A 20 -13.01 -26.09 -7.78
C SER A 20 -11.67 -26.74 -8.15
N GLU A 21 -11.63 -28.06 -8.31
CA GLU A 21 -10.41 -28.78 -8.66
C GLU A 21 -9.92 -28.43 -10.08
N GLU A 22 -10.84 -28.39 -11.04
CA GLU A 22 -10.48 -27.97 -12.43
C GLU A 22 -10.09 -26.51 -12.48
N GLN A 23 -10.77 -25.65 -11.70
CA GLN A 23 -10.43 -24.25 -11.57
C GLN A 23 -9.01 -24.06 -11.03
N GLU A 24 -8.62 -24.80 -9.99
CA GLU A 24 -7.30 -24.77 -9.36
C GLU A 24 -6.21 -25.26 -10.32
N ARG A 25 -6.40 -26.42 -10.97
CA ARG A 25 -5.46 -26.94 -11.97
C ARG A 25 -5.24 -25.98 -13.13
N ARG A 26 -6.31 -25.36 -13.62
CA ARG A 26 -6.23 -24.42 -14.75
C ARG A 26 -5.51 -23.14 -14.36
N ALA A 27 -5.80 -22.59 -13.18
CA ALA A 27 -5.12 -21.40 -12.64
C ALA A 27 -3.63 -21.66 -12.41
N THR A 28 -3.29 -22.82 -11.85
CA THR A 28 -1.91 -23.26 -11.63
C THR A 28 -1.15 -23.37 -12.94
N SER A 29 -1.71 -24.13 -13.91
CA SER A 29 -1.07 -24.34 -15.21
C SER A 29 -0.89 -23.02 -15.96
N ALA A 30 -1.91 -22.16 -15.99
CA ALA A 30 -1.84 -20.85 -16.62
C ALA A 30 -0.75 -19.97 -16.02
N LEU A 31 -0.71 -19.86 -14.68
CA LEU A 31 0.28 -19.06 -14.00
C LEU A 31 1.71 -19.56 -14.24
N LEU A 32 1.95 -20.85 -14.03
CA LEU A 32 3.28 -21.44 -14.14
C LEU A 32 3.80 -21.40 -15.59
N ALA A 33 2.92 -21.63 -16.59
CA ALA A 33 3.28 -21.49 -18.00
C ALA A 33 3.67 -20.05 -18.36
N VAL A 34 2.90 -19.06 -17.89
CA VAL A 34 3.20 -17.65 -18.15
C VAL A 34 4.45 -17.17 -17.39
N MET A 35 4.71 -17.68 -16.18
CA MET A 35 5.97 -17.41 -15.46
C MET A 35 7.19 -17.91 -16.23
N SER A 36 7.08 -19.05 -16.93
CA SER A 36 8.16 -19.56 -17.78
C SER A 36 8.28 -18.80 -19.11
N ALA A 37 7.15 -18.45 -19.73
CA ALA A 37 7.12 -17.80 -21.04
C ALA A 37 7.51 -16.31 -20.96
N VAL A 38 7.11 -15.60 -19.93
CA VAL A 38 7.34 -14.15 -19.76
C VAL A 38 8.45 -13.92 -18.75
N THR A 39 9.66 -13.73 -19.25
CA THR A 39 10.88 -13.66 -18.43
C THR A 39 10.83 -12.62 -17.33
N GLU A 40 10.36 -11.41 -17.63
CA GLU A 40 10.29 -10.30 -16.68
C GLU A 40 9.28 -10.58 -15.57
N PHE A 41 8.14 -11.15 -15.91
CA PHE A 41 7.09 -11.51 -14.97
C PHE A 41 7.52 -12.66 -14.05
N GLY A 42 8.06 -13.73 -14.62
CA GLY A 42 8.59 -14.86 -13.85
C GLY A 42 9.68 -14.43 -12.85
N ARG A 43 10.57 -13.52 -13.29
CA ARG A 43 11.59 -12.91 -12.43
C ARG A 43 10.97 -12.04 -11.34
N ALA A 44 9.97 -11.22 -11.65
CA ALA A 44 9.31 -10.36 -10.69
C ALA A 44 8.66 -11.15 -9.55
N LEU A 45 8.09 -12.33 -9.85
CA LEU A 45 7.48 -13.20 -8.84
C LEU A 45 8.50 -14.05 -8.04
N THR A 46 9.66 -14.38 -8.59
CA THR A 46 10.61 -15.30 -7.93
C THR A 46 11.75 -14.58 -7.20
N LYS A 47 12.23 -13.45 -7.74
CA LYS A 47 13.33 -12.65 -7.17
C LYS A 47 13.13 -12.26 -5.69
N PRO A 48 11.94 -11.82 -5.23
CA PRO A 48 11.71 -11.48 -3.82
C PRO A 48 11.92 -12.65 -2.86
N TYR A 49 11.90 -13.89 -3.37
CA TYR A 49 12.06 -15.11 -2.61
C TYR A 49 13.44 -15.77 -2.76
N GLY A 50 14.42 -15.02 -3.28
CA GLY A 50 15.81 -15.43 -3.33
C GLY A 50 16.25 -16.08 -4.63
N ALA A 51 15.38 -16.21 -5.63
CA ALA A 51 15.76 -16.76 -6.93
C ALA A 51 16.82 -15.88 -7.62
N PRO A 52 17.85 -16.46 -8.26
CA PRO A 52 18.80 -15.72 -9.06
C PRO A 52 18.14 -15.14 -10.32
N VAL A 53 18.78 -14.18 -10.95
CA VAL A 53 18.33 -13.65 -12.24
C VAL A 53 18.63 -14.68 -13.33
N GLY A 54 17.61 -15.37 -13.83
CA GLY A 54 17.73 -16.42 -14.85
C GLY A 54 16.36 -16.75 -15.46
N PRO A 55 16.31 -17.65 -16.45
CA PRO A 55 15.08 -18.20 -16.96
C PRO A 55 14.36 -18.99 -15.87
N VAL A 56 13.03 -18.91 -15.89
CA VAL A 56 12.17 -19.68 -15.00
C VAL A 56 11.72 -20.94 -15.75
N GLU A 57 11.99 -22.10 -15.17
CA GLU A 57 11.42 -23.37 -15.58
C GLU A 57 10.31 -23.74 -14.60
N ALA A 58 9.16 -24.15 -15.07
CA ALA A 58 8.05 -24.53 -14.22
C ALA A 58 7.45 -25.87 -14.67
N PHE A 59 7.08 -26.66 -13.69
CA PHE A 59 6.53 -28.00 -13.88
C PHE A 59 5.24 -28.12 -13.07
N VAL A 60 4.28 -28.89 -13.53
CA VAL A 60 3.01 -29.16 -12.84
C VAL A 60 2.97 -30.60 -12.35
N GLU A 61 2.32 -30.82 -11.20
CA GLU A 61 2.00 -32.15 -10.64
C GLU A 61 3.24 -33.09 -10.56
N VAL A 62 4.40 -32.59 -10.12
CA VAL A 62 5.63 -33.40 -10.01
C VAL A 62 5.54 -34.36 -8.82
N PRO A 63 5.58 -35.68 -9.03
CA PRO A 63 5.46 -36.65 -7.94
C PRO A 63 6.75 -36.82 -7.17
N PHE A 64 6.67 -36.80 -5.85
CA PHE A 64 7.76 -37.13 -4.93
C PHE A 64 7.36 -38.32 -4.03
N VAL A 65 8.33 -38.98 -3.43
CA VAL A 65 8.12 -40.04 -2.45
C VAL A 65 8.73 -39.58 -1.12
N LEU A 66 7.89 -39.51 -0.08
CA LEU A 66 8.29 -39.14 1.29
C LEU A 66 8.04 -40.36 2.20
N GLY A 67 9.09 -41.14 2.50
CA GLY A 67 8.91 -42.48 3.09
C GLY A 67 8.06 -43.36 2.18
N ASP A 68 6.93 -43.86 2.68
CA ASP A 68 6.00 -44.68 1.91
C ASP A 68 4.87 -43.92 1.24
N LYS A 69 4.84 -42.55 1.38
CA LYS A 69 3.78 -41.72 0.88
C LYS A 69 4.17 -41.02 -0.42
N LYS A 70 3.30 -41.08 -1.42
CA LYS A 70 3.40 -40.25 -2.61
C LYS A 70 2.89 -38.85 -2.29
N VAL A 71 3.69 -37.83 -2.58
CA VAL A 71 3.38 -36.40 -2.38
C VAL A 71 3.46 -35.72 -3.73
N ILE A 72 2.41 -35.02 -4.12
CA ILE A 72 2.33 -34.34 -5.44
C ILE A 72 1.94 -32.87 -5.20
N PRO A 73 2.91 -31.96 -5.12
CA PRO A 73 2.64 -30.53 -5.15
C PRO A 73 2.02 -30.11 -6.48
N ASP A 74 1.23 -29.03 -6.48
CA ASP A 74 0.62 -28.47 -7.71
C ASP A 74 1.68 -28.05 -8.71
N GLY A 75 2.86 -27.59 -8.25
CA GLY A 75 3.95 -27.19 -9.13
C GLY A 75 5.33 -27.21 -8.51
N LEU A 76 6.32 -27.10 -9.40
CA LEU A 76 7.73 -26.88 -9.07
C LEU A 76 8.26 -25.79 -9.99
N VAL A 77 8.89 -24.78 -9.40
CA VAL A 77 9.57 -23.69 -10.12
C VAL A 77 11.07 -23.79 -9.85
N ARG A 78 11.87 -23.69 -10.91
CA ARG A 78 13.33 -23.70 -10.85
C ARG A 78 13.90 -22.52 -11.63
N VAL A 79 14.93 -21.88 -11.06
CA VAL A 79 15.66 -20.79 -11.70
C VAL A 79 17.15 -21.10 -11.61
N THR A 80 17.82 -21.12 -12.77
CA THR A 80 19.25 -21.45 -12.84
C THR A 80 20.05 -20.29 -13.42
N ARG A 81 21.19 -19.96 -12.81
CA ARG A 81 22.16 -18.98 -13.31
C ARG A 81 23.57 -19.47 -13.10
N GLY A 82 24.20 -19.96 -14.15
CA GLY A 82 25.52 -20.58 -14.06
C GLY A 82 25.51 -21.80 -13.14
N LYS A 83 26.30 -21.77 -12.06
CA LYS A 83 26.34 -22.85 -11.06
C LYS A 83 25.31 -22.71 -9.94
N LYS A 84 24.56 -21.58 -9.89
CA LYS A 84 23.53 -21.36 -8.87
C LYS A 84 22.19 -21.87 -9.39
N SER A 85 21.56 -22.73 -8.63
CA SER A 85 20.20 -23.19 -8.85
C SER A 85 19.37 -22.82 -7.61
N TRP A 86 18.14 -22.43 -7.83
CA TRP A 86 17.11 -22.19 -6.83
C TRP A 86 15.85 -22.91 -7.26
N ALA A 87 15.20 -23.59 -6.33
CA ALA A 87 13.97 -24.31 -6.61
C ALA A 87 12.96 -24.16 -5.49
N ALA A 88 11.67 -24.08 -5.86
CA ALA A 88 10.57 -24.01 -4.91
C ALA A 88 9.41 -24.90 -5.33
N LEU A 89 8.83 -25.63 -4.39
CA LEU A 89 7.54 -26.27 -4.56
C LEU A 89 6.43 -25.22 -4.52
N VAL A 90 5.38 -25.43 -5.29
CA VAL A 90 4.23 -24.51 -5.39
C VAL A 90 2.95 -25.25 -5.00
N GLU A 91 2.16 -24.63 -4.14
CA GLU A 91 0.79 -25.06 -3.81
C GLU A 91 -0.18 -23.93 -4.12
N VAL A 92 -1.24 -24.23 -4.81
CA VAL A 92 -2.23 -23.27 -5.29
C VAL A 92 -3.61 -23.58 -4.72
N LYS A 93 -4.32 -22.56 -4.27
CA LYS A 93 -5.72 -22.64 -3.90
C LYS A 93 -6.53 -21.56 -4.61
N THR A 94 -7.70 -21.90 -5.10
CA THR A 94 -8.63 -20.99 -5.77
C THR A 94 -10.00 -21.01 -5.10
N GLY A 95 -10.82 -20.01 -5.38
CA GLY A 95 -12.17 -19.93 -4.83
C GLY A 95 -12.14 -19.83 -3.30
N LYS A 96 -12.89 -20.73 -2.65
CA LYS A 96 -12.98 -20.81 -1.18
C LYS A 96 -12.07 -21.89 -0.57
N ASN A 97 -11.24 -22.54 -1.38
CA ASN A 97 -10.34 -23.56 -0.88
C ASN A 97 -9.25 -22.91 0.00
N VAL A 98 -8.92 -23.59 1.09
CA VAL A 98 -7.94 -23.10 2.08
C VAL A 98 -6.67 -23.94 2.06
N LEU A 99 -5.57 -23.34 2.48
CA LEU A 99 -4.29 -24.00 2.64
C LEU A 99 -4.31 -24.89 3.90
N VAL A 100 -3.84 -26.12 3.77
CA VAL A 100 -3.85 -27.12 4.86
C VAL A 100 -2.44 -27.26 5.44
N GLY A 101 -2.28 -27.03 6.75
CA GLY A 101 -0.97 -27.03 7.42
C GLY A 101 -0.21 -28.36 7.28
N GLU A 102 -0.86 -29.51 7.47
CA GLU A 102 -0.25 -30.84 7.35
C GLU A 102 0.26 -31.12 5.93
N GLN A 103 -0.46 -30.65 4.91
CA GLN A 103 -0.02 -30.76 3.51
C GLN A 103 1.25 -29.95 3.28
N LEU A 104 1.26 -28.69 3.75
CA LEU A 104 2.43 -27.81 3.64
C LEU A 104 3.64 -28.34 4.40
N GLU A 105 3.42 -28.95 5.56
CA GLU A 105 4.48 -29.63 6.31
C GLU A 105 5.10 -30.80 5.55
N SER A 106 4.29 -31.55 4.82
CA SER A 106 4.78 -32.64 3.94
C SER A 106 5.62 -32.05 2.79
N TYR A 107 5.22 -30.91 2.22
CA TYR A 107 5.99 -30.23 1.18
C TYR A 107 7.30 -29.66 1.69
N LEU A 108 7.34 -29.14 2.93
CA LEU A 108 8.57 -28.69 3.57
C LEU A 108 9.55 -29.86 3.78
N ASP A 109 9.04 -31.04 4.14
CA ASP A 109 9.88 -32.23 4.27
C ASP A 109 10.41 -32.70 2.92
N VAL A 110 9.60 -32.76 1.87
CA VAL A 110 10.04 -33.05 0.49
C VAL A 110 11.08 -32.03 0.03
N ALA A 111 10.81 -30.73 0.21
CA ALA A 111 11.75 -29.69 -0.20
C ALA A 111 13.10 -29.81 0.51
N ARG A 112 13.10 -30.17 1.80
CA ARG A 112 14.32 -30.43 2.57
C ARG A 112 15.10 -31.65 2.03
N GLU A 113 14.42 -32.76 1.70
CA GLU A 113 15.06 -33.98 1.18
C GLU A 113 15.61 -33.76 -0.22
N GLN A 114 14.90 -33.00 -1.07
CA GLN A 114 15.33 -32.68 -2.43
C GLN A 114 16.35 -31.54 -2.51
N GLY A 115 16.61 -30.84 -1.38
CA GLY A 115 17.51 -29.71 -1.35
C GLY A 115 16.93 -28.47 -2.04
N PHE A 116 15.59 -28.32 -2.05
CA PHE A 116 14.91 -27.13 -2.56
C PHE A 116 14.92 -26.00 -1.52
N ASP A 117 14.88 -24.76 -1.99
CA ASP A 117 15.05 -23.56 -1.17
C ASP A 117 13.78 -23.13 -0.47
N ALA A 118 12.61 -23.35 -1.10
CA ALA A 118 11.35 -22.84 -0.60
C ALA A 118 10.12 -23.69 -0.94
N VAL A 119 9.05 -23.43 -0.20
CA VAL A 119 7.65 -23.74 -0.55
C VAL A 119 6.93 -22.42 -0.74
N ILE A 120 6.29 -22.21 -1.89
CA ILE A 120 5.51 -21.02 -2.21
C ILE A 120 4.04 -21.43 -2.29
N THR A 121 3.19 -20.75 -1.54
CA THR A 121 1.74 -20.95 -1.64
C THR A 121 1.08 -19.78 -2.33
N ILE A 122 0.02 -20.04 -3.10
CA ILE A 122 -0.77 -19.04 -3.79
C ILE A 122 -2.24 -19.28 -3.46
N SER A 123 -2.93 -18.29 -2.88
CA SER A 123 -4.36 -18.40 -2.58
C SER A 123 -5.05 -17.02 -2.59
N ASN A 124 -6.34 -16.99 -2.29
CA ASN A 124 -7.08 -15.73 -2.14
C ASN A 124 -6.87 -15.04 -0.78
N GLU A 125 -6.15 -15.69 0.14
CA GLU A 125 -5.83 -15.09 1.42
C GLU A 125 -4.81 -13.97 1.25
N ILE A 126 -5.08 -12.83 1.89
CA ILE A 126 -4.17 -11.68 1.90
C ILE A 126 -3.62 -11.54 3.32
N PRO A 127 -2.37 -11.93 3.59
CA PRO A 127 -1.79 -11.73 4.91
C PRO A 127 -1.74 -10.24 5.25
N PRO A 128 -2.06 -9.85 6.47
CA PRO A 128 -2.05 -8.44 6.89
C PRO A 128 -0.66 -7.83 6.84
N ILE A 129 0.37 -8.65 7.03
CA ILE A 129 1.76 -8.21 7.02
C ILE A 129 2.54 -8.93 5.91
N ALA A 130 3.33 -8.16 5.16
CA ALA A 130 4.19 -8.70 4.11
C ALA A 130 5.18 -9.73 4.69
N GLY A 131 5.32 -10.87 4.00
CA GLY A 131 6.23 -11.94 4.42
C GLY A 131 5.65 -12.89 5.48
N GLN A 132 4.44 -12.64 5.99
CA GLN A 132 3.73 -13.62 6.80
C GLN A 132 3.04 -14.66 5.94
N HIS A 133 2.92 -15.86 6.49
CA HIS A 133 2.16 -16.93 5.88
C HIS A 133 0.80 -17.07 6.59
N PRO A 134 -0.33 -17.21 5.86
CA PRO A 134 -1.66 -17.31 6.46
C PRO A 134 -1.84 -18.61 7.27
N THR A 135 -1.15 -19.69 6.85
CA THR A 135 -1.25 -21.00 7.49
C THR A 135 -0.08 -21.23 8.45
N LYS A 136 -0.39 -21.74 9.64
CA LYS A 136 0.63 -22.10 10.64
C LYS A 136 1.16 -23.51 10.35
N VAL A 137 2.48 -23.67 10.46
CA VAL A 137 3.21 -24.95 10.36
C VAL A 137 4.24 -25.07 11.49
N ASP A 138 4.79 -26.27 11.72
CA ASP A 138 5.86 -26.45 12.69
C ASP A 138 7.10 -25.58 12.33
N ARG A 139 7.44 -24.65 13.23
CA ARG A 139 8.60 -23.74 13.06
C ARG A 139 9.93 -24.46 12.87
N ARG A 140 10.07 -25.71 13.31
CA ARG A 140 11.30 -26.51 13.14
C ARG A 140 11.56 -26.80 11.68
N LYS A 141 10.51 -27.00 10.89
CA LYS A 141 10.59 -27.30 9.44
C LYS A 141 11.06 -26.08 8.64
N LEU A 142 10.81 -24.86 9.14
CA LEU A 142 11.21 -23.60 8.51
C LEU A 142 12.71 -23.23 8.69
N ARG A 143 13.50 -24.07 9.38
CA ARG A 143 14.92 -23.77 9.62
C ARG A 143 15.80 -23.90 8.38
N ARG A 144 15.41 -24.73 7.43
CA ARG A 144 16.20 -25.06 6.22
C ARG A 144 15.48 -24.73 4.92
N VAL A 145 14.17 -24.70 4.92
CA VAL A 145 13.32 -24.40 3.78
C VAL A 145 12.47 -23.18 4.13
N ALA A 146 12.51 -22.17 3.29
CA ALA A 146 11.66 -20.99 3.45
C ALA A 146 10.22 -21.32 3.04
N MET A 147 9.24 -20.70 3.69
CA MET A 147 7.84 -20.78 3.28
C MET A 147 7.32 -19.37 3.00
N HIS A 148 6.83 -19.17 1.79
CA HIS A 148 6.33 -17.89 1.30
C HIS A 148 4.89 -18.00 0.83
N HIS A 149 4.19 -16.87 0.85
CA HIS A 149 2.83 -16.78 0.35
C HIS A 149 2.65 -15.59 -0.59
N MET A 150 1.92 -15.82 -1.67
CA MET A 150 1.41 -14.77 -2.57
C MET A 150 -0.12 -14.86 -2.63
N SER A 151 -0.81 -13.74 -2.50
CA SER A 151 -2.23 -13.71 -2.85
C SER A 151 -2.40 -13.63 -4.37
N TRP A 152 -3.53 -14.13 -4.90
CA TRP A 152 -3.89 -13.94 -6.30
C TRP A 152 -3.95 -12.45 -6.68
N THR A 153 -4.41 -11.60 -5.76
CA THR A 153 -4.36 -10.14 -5.93
C THR A 153 -2.93 -9.63 -6.14
N LYS A 154 -1.94 -10.17 -5.40
CA LYS A 154 -0.52 -9.81 -5.60
C LYS A 154 -0.01 -10.28 -6.95
N VAL A 155 -0.35 -11.49 -7.36
CA VAL A 155 0.02 -12.04 -8.69
C VAL A 155 -0.56 -11.17 -9.81
N LEU A 156 -1.84 -10.83 -9.73
CA LEU A 156 -2.51 -9.96 -10.70
C LEU A 156 -1.91 -8.56 -10.72
N SER A 157 -1.70 -7.95 -9.55
CA SER A 157 -1.05 -6.64 -9.45
C SER A 157 0.33 -6.64 -10.10
N GLU A 158 1.15 -7.67 -9.85
CA GLU A 158 2.48 -7.78 -10.44
C GLU A 158 2.43 -7.98 -11.97
N ALA A 159 1.46 -8.75 -12.47
CA ALA A 159 1.24 -8.94 -13.91
C ALA A 159 0.89 -7.61 -14.62
N VAL A 160 -0.04 -6.83 -14.03
CA VAL A 160 -0.41 -5.51 -14.57
C VAL A 160 0.76 -4.53 -14.48
N MET A 161 1.44 -4.46 -13.33
CA MET A 161 2.63 -3.62 -13.14
C MET A 161 3.72 -3.92 -14.18
N GLN A 162 3.95 -5.22 -14.45
CA GLN A 162 4.96 -5.63 -15.43
C GLN A 162 4.53 -5.26 -16.86
N LYS A 163 3.27 -5.55 -17.23
CA LYS A 163 2.79 -5.32 -18.59
C LYS A 163 2.62 -3.83 -18.93
N GLU A 164 1.96 -3.06 -18.07
CA GLU A 164 1.50 -1.70 -18.40
C GLU A 164 2.53 -0.62 -18.02
N PHE A 165 3.40 -0.86 -17.03
CA PHE A 165 4.26 0.19 -16.48
C PHE A 165 5.77 -0.09 -16.61
N ARG A 166 6.21 -1.32 -16.33
CA ARG A 166 7.64 -1.68 -16.45
C ARG A 166 8.01 -2.11 -17.87
N GLY A 167 7.02 -2.60 -18.61
CA GLY A 167 7.16 -3.11 -19.97
C GLY A 167 7.61 -4.57 -20.01
N VAL A 168 7.26 -5.23 -21.10
CA VAL A 168 7.74 -6.55 -21.54
C VAL A 168 8.40 -6.37 -22.89
N ALA A 169 9.66 -6.75 -23.02
CA ALA A 169 10.46 -6.45 -24.20
C ALA A 169 9.93 -7.13 -25.46
N ASP A 170 9.43 -8.35 -25.33
CA ASP A 170 8.88 -9.15 -26.40
C ASP A 170 7.36 -8.94 -26.53
N PRO A 171 6.84 -8.51 -27.70
CA PRO A 171 5.40 -8.27 -27.89
C PRO A 171 4.52 -9.52 -27.71
N ASP A 172 5.00 -10.71 -28.09
CA ASP A 172 4.25 -11.95 -27.94
C ASP A 172 4.16 -12.33 -26.45
N GLN A 173 5.24 -12.14 -25.70
CA GLN A 173 5.23 -12.31 -24.24
C GLN A 173 4.32 -11.28 -23.55
N ALA A 174 4.30 -10.03 -24.03
CA ALA A 174 3.39 -9.00 -23.52
C ALA A 174 1.91 -9.38 -23.77
N TRP A 175 1.61 -9.95 -24.94
CA TRP A 175 0.27 -10.46 -25.25
C TRP A 175 -0.10 -11.64 -24.37
N ILE A 176 0.80 -12.62 -24.19
CA ILE A 176 0.60 -13.78 -23.30
C ILE A 176 0.31 -13.32 -21.86
N LEU A 177 1.06 -12.33 -21.36
CA LEU A 177 0.84 -11.75 -20.02
C LEU A 177 -0.54 -11.06 -19.94
N GLY A 178 -0.96 -10.37 -21.01
CA GLY A 178 -2.29 -9.79 -21.14
C GLY A 178 -3.41 -10.84 -21.05
N GLU A 179 -3.23 -12.01 -21.64
CA GLU A 179 -4.18 -13.11 -21.55
C GLU A 179 -4.27 -13.71 -20.14
N LEU A 180 -3.15 -13.78 -19.39
CA LEU A 180 -3.17 -14.17 -17.99
C LEU A 180 -3.93 -13.14 -17.13
N ILE A 181 -3.71 -11.84 -17.35
CA ILE A 181 -4.44 -10.77 -16.66
C ILE A 181 -5.93 -10.92 -16.86
N ARG A 182 -6.37 -11.02 -18.12
CA ARG A 182 -7.79 -11.22 -18.47
C ARG A 182 -8.39 -12.48 -17.87
N TYR A 183 -7.60 -13.57 -17.81
CA TYR A 183 -8.02 -14.80 -17.17
C TYR A 183 -8.22 -14.61 -15.65
N LEU A 184 -7.26 -14.01 -14.96
CA LEU A 184 -7.31 -13.80 -13.50
C LEU A 184 -8.42 -12.82 -13.09
N GLU A 185 -8.72 -11.82 -13.89
CA GLU A 185 -9.82 -10.86 -13.68
C GLU A 185 -11.21 -11.48 -13.92
N HIS A 186 -11.28 -12.63 -14.57
CA HIS A 186 -12.55 -13.27 -14.83
C HIS A 186 -13.07 -14.04 -13.59
N PRO A 187 -14.34 -13.86 -13.17
CA PRO A 187 -14.88 -14.50 -11.94
C PRO A 187 -14.72 -16.02 -11.88
N ARG A 188 -14.70 -16.72 -13.00
CA ARG A 188 -14.51 -18.17 -13.07
C ARG A 188 -13.06 -18.63 -12.91
N SER A 189 -12.09 -17.74 -12.89
CA SER A 189 -10.69 -18.11 -12.65
C SER A 189 -10.46 -18.64 -11.24
N GLY A 190 -11.28 -18.20 -10.29
CA GLY A 190 -11.11 -18.48 -8.87
C GLY A 190 -10.07 -17.62 -8.17
N ALA A 191 -9.40 -16.72 -8.91
CA ALA A 191 -8.63 -15.64 -8.33
C ALA A 191 -9.62 -14.56 -7.84
N MET A 192 -9.99 -14.65 -6.57
CA MET A 192 -10.98 -13.73 -5.98
C MET A 192 -10.29 -12.50 -5.41
N GLU A 193 -10.97 -11.38 -5.50
CA GLU A 193 -10.62 -10.17 -4.76
C GLU A 193 -10.96 -10.31 -3.27
N PHE A 194 -10.59 -9.30 -2.47
CA PHE A 194 -11.02 -9.24 -1.07
C PHE A 194 -12.52 -8.94 -1.01
N GLU A 195 -13.33 -9.95 -0.70
CA GLU A 195 -14.79 -9.88 -0.87
C GLU A 195 -15.59 -9.84 0.44
N ASP A 196 -15.02 -10.23 1.58
CA ASP A 196 -15.78 -10.38 2.83
C ASP A 196 -14.94 -10.01 4.06
N MET A 197 -15.54 -9.26 4.98
CA MET A 197 -14.96 -8.91 6.29
C MET A 197 -15.09 -10.03 7.35
N GLY A 198 -15.66 -11.17 6.99
CA GLY A 198 -15.84 -12.31 7.89
C GLY A 198 -17.17 -12.27 8.65
N GLU A 199 -17.50 -13.42 9.25
CA GLU A 199 -18.78 -13.59 9.96
C GLU A 199 -18.88 -12.74 11.22
N SER A 200 -17.74 -12.44 11.84
CA SER A 200 -17.68 -11.62 13.06
C SER A 200 -17.89 -10.13 12.81
N TRP A 201 -17.87 -9.66 11.55
CA TRP A 201 -17.99 -8.23 11.22
C TRP A 201 -19.25 -7.58 11.80
N VAL A 202 -20.43 -8.17 11.50
CA VAL A 202 -21.70 -7.57 11.93
C VAL A 202 -21.85 -7.56 13.44
N PRO A 203 -21.65 -8.68 14.17
CA PRO A 203 -21.73 -8.69 15.62
C PRO A 203 -20.77 -7.71 16.31
N ILE A 204 -19.53 -7.66 15.87
CA ILE A 204 -18.51 -6.75 16.45
C ILE A 204 -18.87 -5.29 16.19
N ARG A 205 -19.26 -4.94 14.96
CA ARG A 205 -19.69 -3.58 14.64
C ARG A 205 -20.88 -3.13 15.51
N GLU A 206 -21.89 -3.97 15.72
CA GLU A 206 -23.03 -3.64 16.57
C GLU A 206 -22.62 -3.50 18.04
N ALA A 207 -21.70 -4.34 18.53
CA ALA A 207 -21.15 -4.21 19.87
C ALA A 207 -20.38 -2.90 20.07
N VAL A 208 -19.62 -2.45 19.05
CA VAL A 208 -18.93 -1.14 19.06
C VAL A 208 -19.95 0.01 19.16
N LYS A 209 -21.00 -0.02 18.34
CA LYS A 209 -22.06 0.99 18.36
C LYS A 209 -22.79 1.05 19.68
N ALA A 210 -23.05 -0.10 20.28
CA ALA A 210 -23.69 -0.21 21.60
C ALA A 210 -22.75 0.15 22.78
N GLY A 211 -21.44 0.34 22.53
CA GLY A 211 -20.46 0.58 23.59
C GLY A 211 -20.21 -0.61 24.50
N THR A 212 -20.50 -1.84 24.06
CA THR A 212 -20.44 -3.08 24.87
C THR A 212 -19.25 -3.97 24.48
N LEU A 213 -18.49 -3.62 23.45
CA LEU A 213 -17.37 -4.43 22.96
C LEU A 213 -16.27 -4.59 24.01
N ARG A 214 -15.79 -5.82 24.17
CA ARG A 214 -14.64 -6.20 25.02
C ARG A 214 -13.55 -6.86 24.19
N ALA A 215 -12.29 -6.68 24.57
CA ALA A 215 -11.16 -7.30 23.89
C ALA A 215 -11.20 -8.85 23.88
N THR A 216 -11.96 -9.46 24.80
CA THR A 216 -12.14 -10.90 24.90
C THR A 216 -13.32 -11.45 24.07
N ASP A 217 -14.08 -10.57 23.42
CA ASP A 217 -15.23 -10.99 22.63
C ASP A 217 -14.78 -11.81 21.41
N LYS A 218 -15.54 -12.88 21.15
CA LYS A 218 -15.24 -13.78 20.04
C LYS A 218 -15.30 -13.03 18.71
N GLY A 219 -14.25 -13.12 17.92
CA GLY A 219 -14.18 -12.56 16.58
C GLY A 219 -13.62 -11.13 16.50
N VAL A 220 -13.26 -10.49 17.63
CA VAL A 220 -12.65 -9.16 17.59
C VAL A 220 -11.29 -9.19 16.89
N ASP A 221 -10.49 -10.24 17.12
CA ASP A 221 -9.21 -10.46 16.43
C ASP A 221 -9.41 -10.68 14.94
N GLU A 222 -10.47 -11.43 14.56
CA GLU A 222 -10.80 -11.64 13.14
C GLU A 222 -11.07 -10.33 12.41
N VAL A 223 -11.87 -9.45 13.00
CA VAL A 223 -12.18 -8.13 12.42
C VAL A 223 -10.92 -7.27 12.26
N ALA A 224 -10.04 -7.25 13.26
CA ALA A 224 -8.76 -6.54 13.20
C ALA A 224 -7.86 -7.07 12.08
N ILE A 225 -7.70 -8.39 11.99
CA ILE A 225 -6.92 -9.06 10.94
C ILE A 225 -7.52 -8.79 9.55
N ARG A 226 -8.85 -8.85 9.40
CA ARG A 226 -9.54 -8.58 8.14
C ARG A 226 -9.38 -7.13 7.71
N PHE A 227 -9.37 -6.17 8.64
CA PHE A 227 -9.12 -4.78 8.31
C PHE A 227 -7.70 -4.54 7.78
N ASP A 228 -6.67 -5.13 8.40
CA ASP A 228 -5.31 -5.05 7.88
C ASP A 228 -5.16 -5.73 6.51
N ALA A 229 -5.87 -6.84 6.27
CA ALA A 229 -5.93 -7.48 4.96
C ALA A 229 -6.62 -6.58 3.92
N LEU A 230 -7.70 -5.87 4.30
CA LEU A 230 -8.36 -4.89 3.44
C LEU A 230 -7.43 -3.73 3.07
N LEU A 231 -6.68 -3.17 4.04
CA LEU A 231 -5.70 -2.11 3.74
C LEU A 231 -4.62 -2.58 2.77
N ARG A 232 -4.16 -3.82 2.92
CA ARG A 232 -3.20 -4.41 2.00
C ARG A 232 -3.79 -4.63 0.61
N PHE A 233 -5.04 -5.08 0.53
CA PHE A 233 -5.78 -5.17 -0.72
C PHE A 233 -5.90 -3.80 -1.39
N ALA A 234 -6.26 -2.75 -0.64
CA ALA A 234 -6.30 -1.37 -1.12
C ALA A 234 -4.95 -0.92 -1.69
N CYS A 235 -3.84 -1.21 -0.98
CA CYS A 235 -2.50 -0.91 -1.49
C CYS A 235 -2.20 -1.61 -2.82
N LEU A 236 -2.54 -2.89 -2.96
CA LEU A 236 -2.30 -3.64 -4.20
C LEU A 236 -3.14 -3.12 -5.35
N THR A 237 -4.42 -2.79 -5.09
CA THR A 237 -5.33 -2.25 -6.09
C THR A 237 -4.92 -0.85 -6.54
N LEU A 238 -4.63 0.03 -5.58
CA LEU A 238 -4.17 1.39 -5.90
C LEU A 238 -2.82 1.36 -6.61
N GLY A 239 -1.88 0.51 -6.17
CA GLY A 239 -0.59 0.31 -6.83
C GLY A 239 -0.74 -0.15 -8.29
N LYS A 240 -1.68 -1.07 -8.56
CA LYS A 240 -2.04 -1.51 -9.91
C LYS A 240 -2.49 -0.34 -10.80
N HIS A 241 -3.30 0.57 -10.25
CA HIS A 241 -3.80 1.74 -10.99
C HIS A 241 -2.72 2.82 -11.20
N LEU A 242 -1.84 3.02 -10.20
CA LEU A 242 -0.82 4.07 -10.23
C LEU A 242 0.50 3.65 -10.91
N GLY A 243 0.69 2.37 -11.18
CA GLY A 243 1.95 1.87 -11.73
C GLY A 243 3.13 1.94 -10.78
N THR A 244 2.88 2.00 -9.49
CA THR A 244 3.93 2.09 -8.47
C THR A 244 3.63 1.19 -7.27
N GLU A 245 4.66 0.83 -6.51
CA GLU A 245 4.45 0.02 -5.32
C GLU A 245 3.84 0.85 -4.19
N VAL A 246 2.61 0.55 -3.82
CA VAL A 246 1.92 1.12 -2.66
C VAL A 246 1.97 0.11 -1.52
N THR A 247 2.32 0.56 -0.32
CA THR A 247 2.52 -0.33 0.83
C THR A 247 1.83 0.17 2.09
N PRO A 248 1.33 -0.74 2.97
CA PRO A 248 0.89 -0.34 4.29
C PRO A 248 2.07 0.15 5.12
N VAL A 249 1.84 1.20 5.91
CA VAL A 249 2.84 1.76 6.82
C VAL A 249 2.76 1.02 8.15
N LEU A 250 3.83 0.34 8.49
CA LEU A 250 3.95 -0.39 9.74
C LEU A 250 5.22 0.06 10.48
N SER A 251 5.12 0.25 11.78
CA SER A 251 6.28 0.48 12.64
C SER A 251 7.25 -0.71 12.62
N ARG A 252 8.47 -0.51 13.08
CA ARG A 252 9.45 -1.61 13.17
C ARG A 252 8.92 -2.77 14.02
N ARG A 253 8.26 -2.47 15.12
CA ARG A 253 7.71 -3.47 16.03
C ARG A 253 6.56 -4.25 15.39
N GLU A 254 5.64 -3.58 14.72
CA GLU A 254 4.52 -4.23 14.02
C GLU A 254 5.00 -5.18 12.92
N ARG A 255 6.10 -4.86 12.25
CA ARG A 255 6.72 -5.74 11.23
C ARG A 255 7.38 -6.97 11.84
N THR A 256 7.97 -6.85 13.01
CA THR A 256 8.68 -7.96 13.67
C THR A 256 7.78 -8.80 14.58
N GLU A 257 6.74 -8.17 15.16
CA GLU A 257 5.80 -8.77 16.11
C GLU A 257 4.36 -8.61 15.57
N PRO A 258 3.88 -9.48 14.70
CA PRO A 258 2.56 -9.35 14.07
C PRO A 258 1.39 -9.27 15.07
N GLN A 259 1.51 -9.97 16.19
CA GLN A 259 0.51 -9.93 17.24
C GLN A 259 0.37 -8.53 17.86
N PHE A 260 1.46 -7.76 17.88
CA PHE A 260 1.42 -6.38 18.39
C PHE A 260 0.49 -5.49 17.57
N ARG A 261 0.56 -5.59 16.24
CA ARG A 261 -0.34 -4.84 15.34
C ARG A 261 -1.81 -5.20 15.57
N MET A 262 -2.13 -6.49 15.65
CA MET A 262 -3.49 -6.97 15.93
C MET A 262 -3.98 -6.45 17.30
N GLN A 263 -3.16 -6.57 18.35
CA GLN A 263 -3.50 -6.10 19.69
C GLN A 263 -3.73 -4.58 19.73
N SER A 264 -2.94 -3.79 18.98
CA SER A 264 -3.14 -2.35 18.85
C SER A 264 -4.50 -2.03 18.23
N LEU A 265 -4.84 -2.67 17.11
CA LEU A 265 -6.13 -2.49 16.45
C LEU A 265 -7.31 -2.89 17.35
N VAL A 266 -7.20 -4.00 18.06
CA VAL A 266 -8.23 -4.44 19.03
C VAL A 266 -8.36 -3.43 20.16
N SER A 267 -7.25 -2.91 20.69
CA SER A 267 -7.27 -1.89 21.74
C SER A 267 -7.98 -0.61 21.28
N ASP A 268 -7.65 -0.11 20.08
CA ASP A 268 -8.25 1.10 19.51
C ASP A 268 -9.74 0.89 19.20
N LEU A 269 -10.10 -0.29 18.69
CA LEU A 269 -11.49 -0.66 18.41
C LEU A 269 -12.34 -0.71 19.69
N VAL A 270 -11.80 -1.25 20.78
CA VAL A 270 -12.51 -1.35 22.06
C VAL A 270 -12.61 0.02 22.75
N ARG A 271 -11.52 0.77 22.79
CA ARG A 271 -11.45 2.07 23.46
C ARG A 271 -12.24 3.15 22.71
N ASP A 272 -11.94 3.32 21.43
CA ASP A 272 -12.40 4.45 20.64
C ASP A 272 -13.43 4.07 19.58
N GLY A 273 -13.58 2.79 19.27
CA GLY A 273 -14.47 2.29 18.22
C GLY A 273 -13.92 2.47 16.82
N VAL A 274 -12.59 2.63 16.67
CA VAL A 274 -11.92 2.92 15.41
C VAL A 274 -11.01 1.80 14.95
N LEU A 275 -10.91 1.64 13.64
CA LEU A 275 -9.90 0.84 12.96
C LEU A 275 -9.03 1.78 12.12
N THR A 276 -7.75 1.87 12.46
CA THR A 276 -6.83 2.84 11.83
C THR A 276 -5.63 2.15 11.18
N GLY A 277 -5.25 2.63 10.00
CA GLY A 277 -4.03 2.24 9.35
C GLY A 277 -3.53 3.32 8.41
N ALA A 278 -2.31 3.17 7.91
CA ALA A 278 -1.74 4.12 6.96
C ALA A 278 -1.16 3.41 5.76
N ILE A 279 -1.20 4.08 4.62
CA ILE A 279 -0.68 3.61 3.34
C ILE A 279 0.33 4.60 2.78
N ARG A 280 1.42 4.08 2.24
CA ARG A 280 2.49 4.86 1.62
C ARG A 280 2.42 4.75 0.11
N ILE A 281 2.29 5.90 -0.54
CA ILE A 281 2.39 6.06 -1.99
C ILE A 281 3.69 6.81 -2.27
N PRO A 282 4.59 6.30 -3.12
CA PRO A 282 5.82 7.01 -3.46
C PRO A 282 5.57 8.40 -4.04
N ALA A 283 6.45 9.34 -3.73
CA ALA A 283 6.41 10.71 -4.22
C ALA A 283 5.18 11.56 -3.82
N THR A 284 4.39 11.13 -2.85
CA THR A 284 3.35 11.96 -2.22
C THR A 284 3.92 12.79 -1.06
N VAL A 285 3.18 13.80 -0.63
CA VAL A 285 3.59 14.72 0.45
C VAL A 285 3.78 14.01 1.78
N SER A 286 2.95 13.02 2.08
CA SER A 286 3.06 12.14 3.25
C SER A 286 2.20 10.88 3.08
N ASP A 287 2.25 9.99 4.08
CA ASP A 287 1.43 8.77 4.11
C ASP A 287 -0.06 9.14 4.31
N ILE A 288 -0.97 8.41 3.66
CA ILE A 288 -2.40 8.56 3.86
C ILE A 288 -2.81 7.72 5.06
N VAL A 289 -3.37 8.36 6.08
CA VAL A 289 -3.98 7.68 7.22
C VAL A 289 -5.46 7.44 6.92
N VAL A 290 -5.89 6.20 7.12
CA VAL A 290 -7.27 5.74 6.92
C VAL A 290 -7.84 5.37 8.29
N CYS A 291 -8.92 6.02 8.70
CA CYS A 291 -9.61 5.78 9.95
C CYS A 291 -11.07 5.43 9.68
N ALA A 292 -11.47 4.22 10.02
CA ALA A 292 -12.87 3.80 10.01
C ALA A 292 -13.43 3.90 11.43
N ASP A 293 -14.31 4.86 11.65
CA ASP A 293 -15.03 5.04 12.93
C ASP A 293 -16.35 4.29 12.87
N LEU A 294 -16.42 3.17 13.60
CA LEU A 294 -17.59 2.29 13.63
C LEU A 294 -18.73 2.86 14.48
N ARG A 295 -18.41 3.78 15.43
CA ARG A 295 -19.44 4.48 16.24
C ARG A 295 -20.09 5.58 15.42
N ALA A 296 -19.30 6.43 14.79
CA ALA A 296 -19.80 7.50 13.94
C ALA A 296 -20.35 7.00 12.59
N GLY A 297 -19.94 5.81 12.14
CA GLY A 297 -20.30 5.26 10.83
C GLY A 297 -19.64 6.02 9.69
N THR A 298 -18.38 6.40 9.84
CA THR A 298 -17.63 7.18 8.85
C THR A 298 -16.27 6.56 8.54
N VAL A 299 -15.78 6.84 7.34
CA VAL A 299 -14.39 6.61 6.94
C VAL A 299 -13.74 7.95 6.67
N THR A 300 -12.66 8.24 7.37
CA THR A 300 -11.87 9.46 7.21
C THR A 300 -10.49 9.11 6.68
N CYS A 301 -10.11 9.72 5.57
CA CYS A 301 -8.73 9.71 5.06
C CYS A 301 -8.11 11.08 5.33
N HIS A 302 -6.86 11.10 5.82
CA HIS A 302 -6.13 12.34 6.03
C HIS A 302 -4.64 12.20 5.74
N VAL A 303 -3.99 13.34 5.50
CA VAL A 303 -2.55 13.49 5.39
C VAL A 303 -2.07 14.61 6.30
N ASP A 304 -0.91 14.41 6.95
CA ASP A 304 -0.24 15.41 7.78
C ASP A 304 1.09 15.79 7.11
N PHE A 305 1.34 17.09 6.97
CA PHE A 305 2.59 17.58 6.36
C PHE A 305 2.98 18.96 6.84
N ASP A 306 4.27 19.28 6.71
CA ASP A 306 4.84 20.53 7.16
C ASP A 306 4.31 21.74 6.33
N ALA A 307 4.01 22.83 7.03
CA ALA A 307 3.73 24.10 6.40
C ALA A 307 5.01 24.76 5.85
N PRO A 308 4.89 25.74 4.93
CA PRO A 308 6.02 26.55 4.52
C PRO A 308 6.75 27.16 5.72
N ARG A 309 8.09 27.16 5.66
CA ARG A 309 8.90 27.74 6.74
C ARG A 309 8.90 29.27 6.71
N ASP A 310 8.64 29.85 5.53
CA ASP A 310 8.64 31.29 5.30
C ASP A 310 7.23 31.85 5.21
N GLY A 311 7.09 33.12 5.56
CA GLY A 311 5.84 33.88 5.44
C GLY A 311 4.98 33.88 6.71
N ARG A 312 4.07 34.84 6.76
CA ARG A 312 3.07 34.99 7.83
C ARG A 312 2.06 33.83 7.82
N PRO A 313 1.34 33.56 8.91
CA PRO A 313 0.35 32.47 8.98
C PRO A 313 -0.64 32.47 7.80
N THR A 314 -1.19 33.62 7.44
CA THR A 314 -2.11 33.76 6.28
C THR A 314 -1.45 33.38 4.96
N THR A 315 -0.16 33.69 4.76
CA THR A 315 0.59 33.33 3.56
C THR A 315 0.73 31.82 3.44
N ARG A 316 1.02 31.15 4.55
CA ARG A 316 1.14 29.67 4.63
C ARG A 316 -0.20 29.00 4.33
N ILE A 317 -1.31 29.50 4.87
CA ILE A 317 -2.66 28.99 4.58
C ILE A 317 -3.01 29.20 3.10
N ASN A 318 -2.75 30.40 2.54
CA ASN A 318 -3.02 30.68 1.13
C ASN A 318 -2.18 29.82 0.18
N TRP A 319 -0.97 29.41 0.61
CA TRP A 319 -0.16 28.46 -0.14
C TRP A 319 -0.85 27.08 -0.21
N LEU A 320 -1.42 26.59 0.90
CA LEU A 320 -2.18 25.35 0.93
C LEU A 320 -3.46 25.44 0.08
N ILE A 321 -4.26 26.49 0.27
CA ILE A 321 -5.51 26.70 -0.47
C ILE A 321 -5.28 26.69 -1.99
N ARG A 322 -4.16 27.24 -2.46
CA ARG A 322 -3.80 27.21 -3.89
C ARG A 322 -3.53 25.80 -4.42
N GLN A 323 -2.96 24.92 -3.61
CA GLN A 323 -2.76 23.52 -4.00
C GLN A 323 -4.08 22.75 -4.03
N LEU A 324 -4.98 23.04 -3.09
CA LEU A 324 -6.31 22.43 -2.99
C LEU A 324 -7.34 23.07 -3.95
N LYS A 325 -6.90 23.72 -5.04
CA LYS A 325 -7.81 24.44 -5.96
C LYS A 325 -8.93 23.56 -6.52
N ARG A 326 -8.61 22.28 -6.80
CA ARG A 326 -9.56 21.30 -7.36
C ARG A 326 -10.25 20.44 -6.32
N ALA A 327 -9.79 20.49 -5.07
CA ALA A 327 -10.33 19.67 -3.99
C ALA A 327 -11.77 20.08 -3.66
N PRO A 328 -12.62 19.13 -3.20
CA PRO A 328 -13.98 19.39 -2.77
C PRO A 328 -14.04 20.41 -1.64
N GLU A 329 -15.06 21.24 -1.64
CA GLU A 329 -15.28 22.26 -0.61
C GLU A 329 -15.51 21.70 0.80
N THR A 330 -15.88 20.42 0.87
CA THR A 330 -16.10 19.67 2.12
C THR A 330 -14.82 19.14 2.77
N VAL A 331 -13.66 19.28 2.12
CA VAL A 331 -12.37 18.93 2.71
C VAL A 331 -12.14 19.76 3.96
N ARG A 332 -11.78 19.11 5.07
CA ARG A 332 -11.42 19.75 6.34
C ARG A 332 -9.93 20.03 6.36
N ILE A 333 -9.58 21.24 6.71
CA ILE A 333 -8.20 21.66 6.96
C ILE A 333 -8.06 21.94 8.45
N GLU A 334 -6.97 21.44 9.04
CA GLU A 334 -6.55 21.76 10.40
C GLU A 334 -5.13 22.31 10.37
N ALA A 335 -4.92 23.48 10.95
CA ALA A 335 -3.63 24.14 11.02
C ALA A 335 -3.07 24.08 12.45
N HIS A 336 -1.88 23.52 12.60
CA HIS A 336 -1.22 23.39 13.90
C HIS A 336 -0.15 24.46 14.07
N ALA A 337 -0.26 25.24 15.16
CA ALA A 337 0.72 26.26 15.48
C ALA A 337 1.98 25.65 16.11
N ALA A 338 3.11 26.34 15.98
CA ALA A 338 4.36 25.91 16.61
C ALA A 338 4.22 25.90 18.14
N HIS A 339 4.76 24.83 18.79
CA HIS A 339 4.74 24.65 20.24
C HIS A 339 3.35 24.52 20.89
N GLU A 340 2.32 24.30 20.10
CA GLU A 340 0.97 24.01 20.60
C GLU A 340 0.77 22.50 20.79
N ARG A 341 0.11 22.11 21.87
CA ARG A 341 -0.28 20.73 22.13
C ARG A 341 -1.80 20.64 22.06
N GLY A 342 -2.32 19.74 21.23
CA GLY A 342 -3.74 19.53 21.07
C GLY A 342 -4.23 19.78 19.64
N PRO A 343 -5.56 19.81 19.43
CA PRO A 343 -6.14 20.07 18.10
C PRO A 343 -5.82 21.50 17.64
N GLY A 344 -5.51 21.63 16.37
CA GLY A 344 -5.27 22.91 15.72
C GLY A 344 -6.57 23.67 15.40
N ALA A 345 -6.43 24.89 14.85
CA ALA A 345 -7.58 25.60 14.28
C ALA A 345 -8.04 24.86 13.00
N ALA A 346 -9.33 24.57 12.91
CA ALA A 346 -9.83 23.72 11.84
C ALA A 346 -11.16 24.23 11.27
N ASP A 347 -11.28 24.18 9.94
CA ASP A 347 -12.52 24.47 9.24
C ASP A 347 -12.58 23.76 7.87
N LEU A 348 -13.68 23.87 7.18
CA LEU A 348 -13.86 23.38 5.82
C LEU A 348 -13.12 24.26 4.81
N LEU A 349 -12.64 23.64 3.73
CA LEU A 349 -11.94 24.35 2.65
C LEU A 349 -12.77 25.53 2.08
N ARG A 350 -14.09 25.38 1.94
CA ARG A 350 -14.98 26.47 1.50
C ARG A 350 -14.85 27.71 2.37
N VAL A 351 -14.86 27.53 3.71
CA VAL A 351 -14.78 28.64 4.67
C VAL A 351 -13.36 29.24 4.67
N ALA A 352 -12.35 28.38 4.61
CA ALA A 352 -10.95 28.83 4.52
C ALA A 352 -10.64 29.60 3.23
N ARG A 353 -11.31 29.29 2.12
CA ARG A 353 -11.19 30.05 0.85
C ARG A 353 -11.77 31.46 0.98
N GLU A 354 -12.89 31.62 1.69
CA GLU A 354 -13.51 32.91 1.93
C GLU A 354 -12.73 33.72 2.96
N ASN A 355 -12.33 33.08 4.05
CA ASN A 355 -11.60 33.72 5.15
C ASN A 355 -10.45 32.81 5.67
N PRO A 356 -9.23 32.93 5.17
CA PRO A 356 -8.10 32.13 5.66
C PRO A 356 -7.80 32.27 7.15
N ALA A 357 -8.24 33.40 7.79
CA ALA A 357 -7.97 33.65 9.19
C ALA A 357 -8.67 32.68 10.16
N VAL A 358 -9.71 31.96 9.72
CA VAL A 358 -10.39 30.92 10.54
C VAL A 358 -9.45 29.78 10.96
N LEU A 359 -8.37 29.58 10.20
CA LEU A 359 -7.34 28.58 10.49
C LEU A 359 -6.17 29.12 11.34
N ILE A 360 -6.28 30.33 11.88
CA ILE A 360 -5.25 30.95 12.71
C ILE A 360 -5.79 31.05 14.15
N ALA A 361 -5.34 30.12 15.01
CA ALA A 361 -5.70 30.15 16.42
C ALA A 361 -5.04 31.33 17.16
N ASP A 362 -3.75 31.60 16.87
CA ASP A 362 -2.97 32.69 17.46
C ASP A 362 -2.14 33.37 16.35
N PRO A 363 -2.45 34.65 16.02
CA PRO A 363 -1.71 35.40 15.00
C PRO A 363 -0.24 35.63 15.32
N ALA A 364 0.17 35.53 16.57
CA ALA A 364 1.56 35.69 17.01
C ALA A 364 2.39 34.41 16.81
N ARG A 365 1.76 33.28 16.53
CA ARG A 365 2.42 32.00 16.33
C ARG A 365 2.48 31.59 14.88
N GLU A 366 3.58 30.96 14.51
CA GLU A 366 3.74 30.38 13.16
C GLU A 366 2.95 29.07 13.04
N ILE A 367 2.35 28.84 11.88
CA ILE A 367 1.78 27.53 11.52
C ILE A 367 2.92 26.59 11.13
N ARG A 368 3.02 25.45 11.82
CA ARG A 368 4.06 24.45 11.60
C ARG A 368 3.66 23.36 10.62
N SER A 369 2.43 22.88 10.73
CA SER A 369 1.93 21.78 9.90
C SER A 369 0.45 21.94 9.61
N PHE A 370 0.02 21.21 8.59
CA PHE A 370 -1.38 21.08 8.20
C PHE A 370 -1.79 19.62 8.25
N GLN A 371 -3.04 19.37 8.67
CA GLN A 371 -3.75 18.16 8.37
C GLN A 371 -4.85 18.48 7.36
N VAL A 372 -4.92 17.69 6.30
CA VAL A 372 -5.99 17.76 5.30
C VAL A 372 -6.75 16.46 5.31
N ALA A 373 -8.05 16.52 5.55
CA ALA A 373 -8.89 15.35 5.77
C ALA A 373 -10.17 15.38 4.92
N MET A 374 -10.59 14.20 4.49
CA MET A 374 -11.88 13.98 3.85
C MET A 374 -12.62 12.83 4.52
N THR A 375 -13.90 13.06 4.85
CA THR A 375 -14.76 12.09 5.54
C THR A 375 -15.90 11.68 4.63
N SER A 376 -16.15 10.38 4.55
CA SER A 376 -17.25 9.76 3.81
C SER A 376 -18.10 8.85 4.70
N THR A 377 -19.31 8.54 4.26
CA THR A 377 -20.20 7.60 4.97
C THR A 377 -19.66 6.16 4.85
N MET A 378 -19.57 5.46 5.96
CA MET A 378 -19.13 4.08 6.03
C MET A 378 -20.27 3.13 5.65
N GLY A 379 -19.98 2.17 4.77
CA GLY A 379 -20.85 1.04 4.50
C GLY A 379 -20.91 0.07 5.68
N THR A 380 -22.01 -0.68 5.79
CA THR A 380 -22.26 -1.57 6.94
C THR A 380 -22.24 -3.07 6.60
N LYS A 381 -22.38 -3.42 5.31
CA LYS A 381 -22.39 -4.83 4.88
C LYS A 381 -20.97 -5.41 4.91
N ARG A 382 -20.86 -6.67 5.27
CA ARG A 382 -19.57 -7.38 5.34
C ARG A 382 -18.96 -7.70 3.97
N GLY A 383 -19.81 -7.96 2.97
CA GLY A 383 -19.39 -8.31 1.59
C GLY A 383 -19.38 -7.09 0.67
N ARG A 384 -18.88 -7.28 -0.56
CA ARG A 384 -18.81 -6.26 -1.61
C ARG A 384 -20.19 -5.80 -2.10
N GLY A 385 -20.22 -4.67 -2.78
CA GLY A 385 -21.40 -4.07 -3.40
C GLY A 385 -22.04 -2.94 -2.60
N ARG A 386 -23.16 -2.45 -3.06
CA ARG A 386 -23.82 -1.26 -2.49
C ARG A 386 -24.02 -1.35 -0.97
N GLY A 387 -23.46 -0.39 -0.25
CA GLY A 387 -23.48 -0.31 1.21
C GLY A 387 -22.48 -1.24 1.90
N SER A 388 -21.46 -1.69 1.17
CA SER A 388 -20.33 -2.48 1.67
C SER A 388 -19.37 -1.59 2.47
N PHE A 389 -18.86 -2.15 3.58
CA PHE A 389 -17.74 -1.56 4.30
C PHE A 389 -16.47 -1.53 3.44
N ILE A 390 -16.19 -2.65 2.76
CA ILE A 390 -15.02 -2.80 1.91
C ILE A 390 -14.99 -1.70 0.84
N ASP A 391 -16.08 -1.58 0.07
CA ASP A 391 -16.15 -0.61 -1.01
C ASP A 391 -16.09 0.83 -0.47
N SER A 392 -16.72 1.13 0.67
CA SER A 392 -16.64 2.45 1.27
C SER A 392 -15.22 2.86 1.69
N VAL A 393 -14.39 1.90 2.13
CA VAL A 393 -12.98 2.15 2.45
C VAL A 393 -12.16 2.35 1.18
N LEU A 394 -12.35 1.50 0.17
CA LEU A 394 -11.64 1.62 -1.11
C LEU A 394 -11.97 2.94 -1.81
N ASP A 395 -13.26 3.26 -1.94
CA ASP A 395 -13.75 4.50 -2.55
C ASP A 395 -13.23 5.74 -1.81
N ALA A 396 -13.17 5.70 -0.46
CA ALA A 396 -12.63 6.80 0.34
C ALA A 396 -11.14 7.04 0.06
N ILE A 397 -10.35 5.97 -0.06
CA ILE A 397 -8.91 6.05 -0.36
C ILE A 397 -8.70 6.58 -1.79
N ASP A 398 -9.38 6.00 -2.77
CA ASP A 398 -9.24 6.35 -4.18
C ASP A 398 -9.67 7.81 -4.43
N THR A 399 -10.83 8.22 -3.87
CA THR A 399 -11.34 9.58 -4.00
C THR A 399 -10.42 10.58 -3.32
N PHE A 400 -9.95 10.28 -2.09
CA PHE A 400 -9.05 11.18 -1.37
C PHE A 400 -7.71 11.35 -2.10
N TYR A 401 -7.17 10.27 -2.66
CA TYR A 401 -5.97 10.35 -3.48
C TYR A 401 -6.20 11.21 -4.72
N ALA A 402 -7.25 10.91 -5.49
CA ALA A 402 -7.53 11.58 -6.76
C ALA A 402 -7.89 13.06 -6.62
N GLU A 403 -8.63 13.44 -5.56
CA GLU A 403 -9.14 14.80 -5.41
C GLU A 403 -8.28 15.69 -4.52
N VAL A 404 -7.38 15.09 -3.71
CA VAL A 404 -6.58 15.84 -2.73
C VAL A 404 -5.09 15.54 -2.84
N VAL A 405 -4.68 14.28 -2.63
CA VAL A 405 -3.27 13.96 -2.36
C VAL A 405 -2.38 14.14 -3.58
N GLN A 406 -2.84 13.77 -4.78
CA GLN A 406 -2.05 13.85 -6.01
C GLN A 406 -1.64 15.28 -6.39
N ASP A 407 -2.39 16.29 -5.96
CA ASP A 407 -2.11 17.70 -6.24
C ASP A 407 -1.25 18.37 -5.14
N LEU A 408 -1.10 17.72 -3.97
CA LEU A 408 -0.31 18.25 -2.85
C LEU A 408 1.19 18.05 -3.08
N LYS A 409 1.98 19.10 -2.85
CA LYS A 409 3.44 19.09 -2.93
C LYS A 409 4.04 19.59 -1.64
N ALA A 410 5.11 18.94 -1.20
CA ALA A 410 5.91 19.46 -0.10
C ALA A 410 6.46 20.84 -0.43
N TRP A 411 6.51 21.72 0.57
CA TRP A 411 7.14 23.02 0.37
C TRP A 411 8.65 22.88 0.18
N SER A 412 9.18 23.64 -0.77
CA SER A 412 10.61 23.80 -0.98
C SER A 412 10.95 25.28 -1.07
N ALA A 413 12.06 25.68 -0.46
CA ALA A 413 12.55 27.05 -0.58
C ALA A 413 12.87 27.38 -2.04
N ALA A 414 12.54 28.60 -2.47
CA ALA A 414 12.96 29.08 -3.78
C ALA A 414 14.50 29.14 -3.83
N PRO A 415 15.11 28.79 -4.96
CA PRO A 415 16.56 28.95 -5.10
C PRO A 415 16.95 30.43 -4.91
N PRO A 416 18.13 30.71 -4.33
CA PRO A 416 18.66 32.08 -4.22
C PRO A 416 18.66 32.77 -5.59
N ARG A 417 18.15 33.99 -5.62
CA ARG A 417 18.18 34.80 -6.84
C ARG A 417 19.39 35.71 -6.80
N LEU A 418 20.04 35.90 -7.94
CA LEU A 418 21.02 36.99 -8.11
C LEU A 418 20.26 38.31 -8.00
N ARG A 419 20.70 39.19 -7.10
CA ARG A 419 20.17 40.57 -7.05
C ARG A 419 20.49 41.25 -8.38
N SER A 420 19.50 41.81 -9.03
CA SER A 420 19.75 42.70 -10.19
C SER A 420 20.29 44.04 -9.70
N GLU A 421 21.14 44.69 -10.49
CA GLU A 421 21.70 46.03 -10.16
C GLU A 421 20.60 47.08 -9.87
N SER A 422 19.41 46.91 -10.43
CA SER A 422 18.25 47.78 -10.17
C SER A 422 17.65 47.65 -8.76
N GLU A 423 17.79 46.49 -8.10
CA GLU A 423 17.34 46.28 -6.71
C GLU A 423 18.32 46.85 -5.68
N THR A 424 19.60 46.94 -6.05
CA THR A 424 20.65 47.55 -5.21
C THR A 424 20.45 49.06 -5.11
N VAL A 425 20.07 49.71 -6.22
CA VAL A 425 19.82 51.16 -6.27
C VAL A 425 18.54 51.54 -5.50
N ALA A 426 17.53 50.68 -5.47
CA ALA A 426 16.30 50.94 -4.71
C ALA A 426 16.50 50.80 -3.19
N ALA A 427 17.38 49.88 -2.75
CA ALA A 427 17.72 49.70 -1.34
C ALA A 427 18.59 50.83 -0.76
N GLU A 428 19.44 51.47 -1.61
CA GLU A 428 20.23 52.65 -1.24
C GLU A 428 19.39 53.93 -1.12
N GLN A 429 18.20 53.98 -1.76
CA GLN A 429 17.24 55.08 -1.66
C GLN A 429 16.26 55.00 -0.47
N GLU A 430 16.13 53.85 0.17
CA GLU A 430 15.34 53.65 1.40
C GLU A 430 16.19 53.69 2.68
N GLY A 431 17.13 54.65 2.79
CA GLY A 431 17.68 55.15 4.02
C GLY A 431 18.18 54.12 5.04
N VAL A 432 19.35 53.52 4.83
CA VAL A 432 20.18 52.96 5.92
C VAL A 432 21.00 54.10 6.52
N PRO A 433 21.00 54.39 7.82
CA PRO A 433 21.82 55.45 8.44
C PRO A 433 23.31 55.20 8.17
N GLU A 434 24.01 56.25 7.78
CA GLU A 434 25.44 56.29 7.44
C GLU A 434 26.39 55.79 8.57
N GLU A 435 25.91 55.59 9.78
CA GLU A 435 26.71 55.13 10.94
C GLU A 435 27.16 53.68 10.90
N LEU A 436 26.56 52.81 10.05
CA LEU A 436 26.94 51.40 9.97
C LEU A 436 27.97 51.07 8.90
N VAL A 437 28.33 52.02 8.02
CA VAL A 437 29.30 51.79 6.94
C VAL A 437 30.73 52.10 7.40
N SER A 438 30.90 52.91 8.46
CA SER A 438 32.24 53.32 8.95
C SER A 438 32.94 52.24 9.78
N THR A 439 32.22 51.27 10.30
CA THR A 439 32.81 50.23 11.19
C THR A 439 33.35 49.01 10.42
N ALA A 440 32.94 48.83 9.17
CA ALA A 440 33.40 47.69 8.35
C ALA A 440 34.71 47.96 7.55
N LEU A 441 35.10 49.22 7.39
CA LEU A 441 36.31 49.59 6.67
C LEU A 441 37.55 49.79 7.57
N SER A 442 37.37 49.92 8.91
CA SER A 442 38.47 50.05 9.86
C SER A 442 39.09 48.74 10.34
N SER A 443 38.49 47.61 10.01
CA SER A 443 39.02 46.29 10.41
C SER A 443 39.88 45.58 9.37
N GLN A 444 40.03 46.15 8.16
CA GLN A 444 40.91 45.57 7.12
C GLN A 444 42.32 46.20 7.05
N ASP A 445 42.54 47.35 7.64
CA ASP A 445 43.85 48.01 7.62
C ASP A 445 44.79 47.64 8.78
N GLU A 446 44.32 46.94 9.82
CA GLU A 446 45.16 46.46 10.94
C GLU A 446 45.78 45.07 10.74
N GLU A 447 45.31 44.29 9.77
CA GLU A 447 45.83 42.90 9.56
C GLU A 447 47.00 42.84 8.57
N VAL A 448 47.33 43.95 7.86
CA VAL A 448 48.46 44.00 6.91
C VAL A 448 49.76 44.51 7.59
N ALA A 449 49.68 45.17 8.77
CA ALA A 449 50.85 45.72 9.48
C ALA A 449 51.55 44.73 10.45
N ALA A 450 51.08 43.51 10.61
CA ALA A 450 51.61 42.52 11.55
C ALA A 450 52.41 41.37 10.91
N ARG A 451 52.75 41.43 9.60
CA ARG A 451 53.49 40.37 8.90
C ARG A 451 54.90 40.76 8.40
N ASP A 452 55.39 41.94 8.76
CA ASP A 452 56.79 42.36 8.44
C ASP A 452 57.48 42.82 9.72
N ARG A 453 57.66 41.97 10.70
CA ARG A 453 58.73 42.06 11.71
C ARG A 453 59.10 40.69 12.25
#